data_876b96cd3b13a92a261fe52dd9334a05
#
_entry.id   876b96cd3b13a92a261fe52dd9334a05
#
_cell.length_a   1.000
_cell.length_b   1.000
_cell.length_c   1.000
_cell.angle_alpha   90.00
_cell.angle_beta   90.00
_cell.angle_gamma   90.00
#
_symmetry.space_group_name_H-M   'P 1'
#
loop_
_entity.id
_entity.type
_entity.pdbx_description
1 polymer ?
#
loop_
_entity_poly.entity_id
_entity_poly.type
_entity_poly.pdbx_seq_one_letter_code
_entity_poly.pdbx_strand_id
1 'polypeptide(L)'
;MSKSIWVAIGSVFGLLFILFGCAEVIQVGTTVGQGMGQISKEDKEKIDRLALQTEKAIRPMNEQEEYYVGRAVAATILGQYRLYRNEKLTRYLNEVGQALALSSSRPFTYGGYHFAVLDADEVNALACPGGIIFISRGMLKKAQNEEEVAAILAHEIAHVSHKDGLGAIQSARWAEVVTALGTEAARKLSGADLAKLVSLFEGSVNDVAKTLLVNGYSREQESAADLSALSYMNRIGYDPNALADYLEKLAREQRAGANKGFFGTHPGMQDRLSNAKSLIAEKKWTPAGHPERNRRFQQFFPFS
;
A
#
# COMPACT_ATOMS: atom_id res chain seq x y z
N MET A 1 24.88 -41.29 22.39
CA MET A 1 25.14 -40.14 21.47
C MET A 1 25.61 -38.99 22.32
N SER A 2 26.78 -38.41 22.06
CA SER A 2 27.39 -37.39 22.92
C SER A 2 26.70 -36.02 22.69
N LYS A 3 26.72 -35.18 23.74
CA LYS A 3 26.15 -33.79 23.66
C LYS A 3 26.73 -32.98 22.49
N SER A 4 27.92 -33.30 22.01
CA SER A 4 28.59 -32.66 20.86
C SER A 4 27.90 -32.93 19.52
N ILE A 5 27.21 -34.03 19.34
CA ILE A 5 26.50 -34.36 18.10
C ILE A 5 25.23 -33.53 17.98
N TRP A 6 24.54 -33.26 19.09
CA TRP A 6 23.33 -32.42 19.10
C TRP A 6 23.63 -30.94 18.84
N VAL A 7 24.77 -30.43 19.32
CA VAL A 7 25.21 -29.05 19.02
C VAL A 7 25.58 -28.89 17.54
N ALA A 8 26.26 -29.88 16.96
CA ALA A 8 26.62 -29.86 15.54
C ALA A 8 25.37 -29.92 14.62
N ILE A 9 24.38 -30.75 14.96
CA ILE A 9 23.14 -30.88 14.20
C ILE A 9 22.33 -29.56 14.32
N GLY A 10 22.24 -28.95 15.50
CA GLY A 10 21.56 -27.69 15.71
C GLY A 10 22.20 -26.52 14.94
N SER A 11 23.54 -26.50 14.86
CA SER A 11 24.27 -25.46 14.12
C SER A 11 24.15 -25.61 12.60
N VAL A 12 24.10 -26.85 12.07
CA VAL A 12 23.87 -27.08 10.64
C VAL A 12 22.46 -26.73 10.24
N PHE A 13 21.44 -27.03 11.06
CA PHE A 13 20.06 -26.61 10.81
C PHE A 13 19.90 -25.10 10.88
N GLY A 14 20.55 -24.41 11.81
CA GLY A 14 20.53 -22.96 11.90
C GLY A 14 21.16 -22.26 10.68
N LEU A 15 22.23 -22.84 10.11
CA LEU A 15 22.87 -22.30 8.90
C LEU A 15 22.02 -22.54 7.63
N LEU A 16 21.32 -23.67 7.54
CA LEU A 16 20.41 -23.99 6.44
C LEU A 16 19.19 -23.06 6.40
N PHE A 17 18.69 -22.63 7.55
CA PHE A 17 17.58 -21.65 7.62
C PHE A 17 17.93 -20.27 7.02
N ILE A 18 19.20 -19.92 6.96
CA ILE A 18 19.67 -18.65 6.40
C ILE A 18 19.80 -18.73 4.86
N LEU A 19 19.97 -19.92 4.30
CA LEU A 19 20.25 -20.13 2.88
C LEU A 19 19.07 -20.68 2.07
N PHE A 20 18.11 -21.32 2.73
CA PHE A 20 16.96 -21.97 2.09
C PHE A 20 15.65 -21.55 2.75
N GLY A 21 14.54 -21.55 2.00
CA GLY A 21 13.21 -21.29 2.56
C GLY A 21 12.80 -22.36 3.59
N CYS A 22 11.87 -22.01 4.49
CA CYS A 22 11.43 -22.89 5.57
C CYS A 22 10.95 -24.28 5.08
N ALA A 23 10.24 -24.34 3.93
CA ALA A 23 9.75 -25.59 3.38
C ALA A 23 10.89 -26.48 2.87
N GLU A 24 11.93 -25.91 2.24
CA GLU A 24 13.09 -26.67 1.76
C GLU A 24 13.87 -27.29 2.91
N VAL A 25 14.05 -26.58 4.02
CA VAL A 25 14.73 -27.08 5.22
C VAL A 25 13.93 -28.23 5.85
N ILE A 26 12.60 -28.11 5.89
CA ILE A 26 11.73 -29.17 6.40
C ILE A 26 11.79 -30.41 5.48
N GLN A 27 11.76 -30.22 4.15
CA GLN A 27 11.87 -31.33 3.18
C GLN A 27 13.19 -32.07 3.28
N VAL A 28 14.31 -31.39 3.50
CA VAL A 28 15.62 -32.03 3.75
C VAL A 28 15.57 -32.84 5.05
N GLY A 29 15.04 -32.25 6.13
CA GLY A 29 14.91 -32.91 7.43
C GLY A 29 14.04 -34.15 7.38
N THR A 30 12.88 -34.10 6.70
CA THR A 30 11.99 -35.26 6.55
C THR A 30 12.58 -36.33 5.64
N THR A 31 13.36 -35.96 4.62
CA THR A 31 14.04 -36.92 3.75
C THR A 31 15.14 -37.68 4.51
N VAL A 32 15.92 -36.98 5.33
CA VAL A 32 16.92 -37.59 6.20
C VAL A 32 16.26 -38.51 7.25
N GLY A 33 15.19 -38.03 7.89
CA GLY A 33 14.44 -38.84 8.88
C GLY A 33 13.81 -40.09 8.29
N GLN A 34 13.31 -40.05 7.06
CA GLN A 34 12.80 -41.19 6.33
C GLN A 34 13.96 -42.18 6.00
N GLY A 35 15.10 -41.68 5.53
CA GLY A 35 16.28 -42.50 5.24
C GLY A 35 16.86 -43.21 6.48
N MET A 36 16.64 -42.63 7.67
CA MET A 36 17.01 -43.24 8.97
C MET A 36 15.90 -44.13 9.56
N GLY A 37 14.77 -44.33 8.86
CA GLY A 37 13.63 -45.12 9.36
C GLY A 37 12.88 -44.51 10.53
N GLN A 38 13.06 -43.20 10.79
CA GLN A 38 12.42 -42.47 11.89
C GLN A 38 11.05 -41.90 11.52
N ILE A 39 10.74 -41.71 10.22
CA ILE A 39 9.47 -41.19 9.70
C ILE A 39 8.96 -42.11 8.59
N SER A 40 7.67 -42.40 8.57
CA SER A 40 7.06 -43.15 7.47
C SER A 40 7.00 -42.29 6.18
N LYS A 41 6.88 -42.94 5.02
CA LYS A 41 6.71 -42.25 3.75
C LYS A 41 5.45 -41.37 3.75
N GLU A 42 4.37 -41.87 4.36
CA GLU A 42 3.11 -41.18 4.46
C GLU A 42 3.21 -39.92 5.36
N ASP A 43 3.90 -40.03 6.50
CA ASP A 43 4.11 -38.89 7.39
C ASP A 43 5.01 -37.83 6.75
N LYS A 44 6.07 -38.29 6.02
CA LYS A 44 6.89 -37.36 5.23
C LYS A 44 6.05 -36.56 4.24
N GLU A 45 5.21 -37.21 3.44
CA GLU A 45 4.37 -36.55 2.46
C GLU A 45 3.35 -35.60 3.10
N LYS A 46 2.88 -35.90 4.32
CA LYS A 46 2.01 -35.00 5.10
C LYS A 46 2.78 -33.78 5.60
N ILE A 47 3.97 -33.97 6.17
CA ILE A 47 4.80 -32.88 6.70
C ILE A 47 5.28 -31.98 5.57
N ASP A 48 5.74 -32.53 4.45
CA ASP A 48 6.18 -31.76 3.29
C ASP A 48 5.03 -30.93 2.67
N ARG A 49 3.83 -31.49 2.59
CA ARG A 49 2.62 -30.76 2.18
C ARG A 49 2.29 -29.63 3.15
N LEU A 50 2.33 -29.90 4.45
CA LEU A 50 2.05 -28.89 5.47
C LEU A 50 3.08 -27.75 5.43
N ALA A 51 4.36 -28.08 5.28
CA ALA A 51 5.44 -27.10 5.16
C ALA A 51 5.28 -26.22 3.93
N LEU A 52 4.95 -26.79 2.77
CA LEU A 52 4.71 -26.06 1.53
C LEU A 52 3.45 -25.16 1.62
N GLN A 53 2.41 -25.63 2.30
CA GLN A 53 1.20 -24.83 2.56
C GLN A 53 1.49 -23.67 3.50
N THR A 54 2.27 -23.89 4.55
CA THR A 54 2.66 -22.85 5.51
C THR A 54 3.54 -21.79 4.85
N GLU A 55 4.51 -22.18 4.02
CA GLU A 55 5.37 -21.25 3.28
C GLU A 55 4.57 -20.39 2.30
N LYS A 56 3.65 -20.99 1.54
CA LYS A 56 2.75 -20.26 0.65
C LYS A 56 1.84 -19.28 1.40
N ALA A 57 1.43 -19.66 2.61
CA ALA A 57 0.55 -18.86 3.46
C ALA A 57 1.26 -17.64 4.10
N ILE A 58 2.58 -17.74 4.31
CA ILE A 58 3.39 -16.69 4.93
C ILE A 58 3.99 -15.73 3.87
N ARG A 59 4.00 -16.13 2.58
CA ARG A 59 4.55 -15.26 1.55
C ARG A 59 3.79 -13.92 1.44
N PRO A 60 4.50 -12.83 1.22
CA PRO A 60 3.85 -11.55 0.94
C PRO A 60 3.01 -11.63 -0.34
N MET A 61 1.96 -10.81 -0.39
CA MET A 61 1.12 -10.63 -1.57
C MET A 61 1.97 -10.19 -2.77
N ASN A 62 1.83 -10.86 -3.90
CA ASN A 62 2.50 -10.45 -5.13
C ASN A 62 1.78 -9.25 -5.78
N GLU A 63 2.41 -8.63 -6.77
CA GLU A 63 1.88 -7.40 -7.40
C GLU A 63 0.56 -7.61 -8.15
N GLN A 64 0.36 -8.78 -8.73
CA GLN A 64 -0.89 -9.11 -9.42
C GLN A 64 -2.05 -9.29 -8.42
N GLU A 65 -1.79 -9.96 -7.30
CA GLU A 65 -2.76 -10.13 -6.22
C GLU A 65 -3.13 -8.79 -5.58
N GLU A 66 -2.11 -7.96 -5.31
CA GLU A 66 -2.30 -6.59 -4.85
C GLU A 66 -3.19 -5.78 -5.79
N TYR A 67 -2.96 -5.87 -7.08
CA TYR A 67 -3.76 -5.18 -8.09
C TYR A 67 -5.24 -5.62 -8.06
N TYR A 68 -5.52 -6.92 -7.95
CA TYR A 68 -6.91 -7.38 -7.89
C TYR A 68 -7.61 -7.00 -6.59
N VAL A 69 -6.91 -7.03 -5.46
CA VAL A 69 -7.42 -6.50 -4.19
C VAL A 69 -7.72 -5.01 -4.33
N GLY A 70 -6.77 -4.24 -4.88
CA GLY A 70 -6.94 -2.80 -5.07
C GLY A 70 -8.10 -2.44 -5.98
N ARG A 71 -8.32 -3.19 -7.06
CA ARG A 71 -9.51 -3.01 -7.94
C ARG A 71 -10.83 -3.28 -7.22
N ALA A 72 -10.87 -4.31 -6.39
CA ALA A 72 -12.06 -4.63 -5.61
C ALA A 72 -12.34 -3.56 -4.54
N VAL A 73 -11.28 -3.05 -3.88
CA VAL A 73 -11.37 -1.91 -2.95
C VAL A 73 -11.86 -0.66 -3.69
N ALA A 74 -11.30 -0.36 -4.86
CA ALA A 74 -11.75 0.77 -5.69
C ALA A 74 -13.23 0.64 -6.09
N ALA A 75 -13.68 -0.57 -6.43
CA ALA A 75 -15.10 -0.82 -6.71
C ALA A 75 -15.99 -0.60 -5.49
N THR A 76 -15.54 -0.98 -4.29
CA THR A 76 -16.25 -0.72 -3.02
C THR A 76 -16.38 0.79 -2.76
N ILE A 77 -15.29 1.56 -3.00
CA ILE A 77 -15.30 3.03 -2.88
C ILE A 77 -16.29 3.64 -3.88
N LEU A 78 -16.27 3.19 -5.14
CA LEU A 78 -17.18 3.68 -6.18
C LEU A 78 -18.65 3.23 -5.97
N GLY A 79 -18.90 2.27 -5.10
CA GLY A 79 -20.24 1.96 -4.59
C GLY A 79 -20.80 3.04 -3.64
N GLN A 80 -19.92 3.84 -3.02
CA GLN A 80 -20.29 4.91 -2.09
C GLN A 80 -20.16 6.30 -2.69
N TYR A 81 -19.22 6.51 -3.60
CA TYR A 81 -18.89 7.80 -4.23
C TYR A 81 -19.10 7.75 -5.74
N ARG A 82 -19.50 8.87 -6.31
CA ARG A 82 -19.54 9.06 -7.76
C ARG A 82 -18.24 9.66 -8.26
N LEU A 83 -17.87 9.35 -9.49
CA LEU A 83 -16.77 10.03 -10.16
C LEU A 83 -17.20 11.43 -10.63
N TYR A 84 -16.36 12.43 -10.36
CA TYR A 84 -16.48 13.74 -10.95
C TYR A 84 -15.98 13.69 -12.39
N ARG A 85 -16.91 13.72 -13.35
CA ARG A 85 -16.63 13.55 -14.77
C ARG A 85 -16.13 14.87 -15.39
N ASN A 86 -14.84 15.10 -15.31
CA ASN A 86 -14.12 16.17 -15.99
C ASN A 86 -12.84 15.59 -16.60
N GLU A 87 -12.89 15.28 -17.89
CA GLU A 87 -11.78 14.62 -18.61
C GLU A 87 -10.50 15.46 -18.61
N LYS A 88 -10.61 16.80 -18.71
CA LYS A 88 -9.44 17.69 -18.68
C LYS A 88 -8.74 17.63 -17.33
N LEU A 89 -9.49 17.73 -16.24
CA LEU A 89 -8.97 17.64 -14.88
C LEU A 89 -8.38 16.23 -14.63
N THR A 90 -9.09 15.18 -15.03
CA THR A 90 -8.61 13.79 -14.85
C THR A 90 -7.31 13.57 -15.60
N ARG A 91 -7.18 14.04 -16.83
CA ARG A 91 -5.95 13.95 -17.62
C ARG A 91 -4.82 14.73 -16.93
N TYR A 92 -5.05 15.96 -16.54
CA TYR A 92 -4.09 16.78 -15.82
C TYR A 92 -3.56 16.11 -14.57
N LEU A 93 -4.44 15.54 -13.72
CA LEU A 93 -4.02 14.82 -12.52
C LEU A 93 -3.22 13.56 -12.84
N ASN A 94 -3.57 12.84 -13.92
CA ASN A 94 -2.80 11.67 -14.35
C ASN A 94 -1.42 12.08 -14.89
N GLU A 95 -1.28 13.18 -15.62
CA GLU A 95 0.02 13.69 -16.11
C GLU A 95 0.94 14.06 -14.95
N VAL A 96 0.45 14.82 -13.97
CA VAL A 96 1.21 15.19 -12.76
C VAL A 96 1.52 13.94 -11.92
N GLY A 97 0.53 13.08 -11.68
CA GLY A 97 0.67 11.89 -10.85
C GLY A 97 1.61 10.85 -11.45
N GLN A 98 1.56 10.62 -12.76
CA GLN A 98 2.50 9.70 -13.44
C GLN A 98 3.95 10.20 -13.32
N ALA A 99 4.18 11.50 -13.50
CA ALA A 99 5.52 12.08 -13.33
C ALA A 99 6.06 11.86 -11.90
N LEU A 100 5.21 12.06 -10.88
CA LEU A 100 5.54 11.81 -9.49
C LEU A 100 5.76 10.31 -9.23
N ALA A 101 4.92 9.43 -9.76
CA ALA A 101 5.07 7.99 -9.61
C ALA A 101 6.40 7.49 -10.14
N LEU A 102 6.86 8.01 -11.30
CA LEU A 102 8.17 7.68 -11.86
C LEU A 102 9.34 8.09 -10.96
N SER A 103 9.17 9.09 -10.10
CA SER A 103 10.17 9.54 -9.12
C SER A 103 10.08 8.78 -7.78
N SER A 104 9.06 7.98 -7.58
CA SER A 104 8.80 7.25 -6.34
C SER A 104 9.76 6.06 -6.13
N SER A 105 9.74 5.49 -4.94
CA SER A 105 10.46 4.24 -4.64
C SER A 105 9.85 3.02 -5.35
N ARG A 106 8.63 3.16 -5.88
CA ARG A 106 7.93 2.12 -6.65
C ARG A 106 7.31 2.75 -7.90
N PRO A 107 8.13 3.02 -8.94
CA PRO A 107 7.68 3.75 -10.14
C PRO A 107 6.65 2.99 -10.96
N PHE A 108 6.58 1.67 -10.83
CA PHE A 108 5.66 0.82 -11.56
C PHE A 108 4.88 -0.09 -10.60
N THR A 109 3.61 -0.28 -10.89
CA THR A 109 2.75 -1.30 -10.28
C THR A 109 2.22 -2.22 -11.39
N TYR A 110 1.67 -3.38 -11.04
CA TYR A 110 1.17 -4.35 -12.03
C TYR A 110 0.15 -3.72 -13.01
N GLY A 111 -0.74 -2.87 -12.51
CA GLY A 111 -1.76 -2.18 -13.33
C GLY A 111 -1.40 -0.75 -13.71
N GLY A 112 -0.26 -0.21 -13.25
CA GLY A 112 0.08 1.21 -13.36
C GLY A 112 -0.63 2.07 -12.31
N TYR A 113 -0.25 3.36 -12.26
CA TYR A 113 -0.92 4.35 -11.42
C TYR A 113 -2.07 5.00 -12.18
N HIS A 114 -3.21 5.16 -11.52
CA HIS A 114 -4.42 5.78 -12.08
C HIS A 114 -5.02 6.75 -11.09
N PHE A 115 -5.31 7.96 -11.54
CA PHE A 115 -5.84 9.02 -10.69
C PHE A 115 -7.24 9.42 -11.16
N ALA A 116 -8.20 9.46 -10.24
CA ALA A 116 -9.56 9.86 -10.53
C ALA A 116 -10.13 10.78 -9.44
N VAL A 117 -11.10 11.60 -9.80
CA VAL A 117 -11.72 12.57 -8.88
C VAL A 117 -13.07 12.03 -8.41
N LEU A 118 -13.28 12.04 -7.09
CA LEU A 118 -14.58 11.75 -6.48
C LEU A 118 -15.42 13.03 -6.42
N ASP A 119 -16.69 12.94 -6.80
CA ASP A 119 -17.66 14.03 -6.69
C ASP A 119 -18.18 14.12 -5.23
N ALA A 120 -17.29 14.55 -4.36
CA ALA A 120 -17.54 14.73 -2.93
C ALA A 120 -16.92 16.05 -2.46
N ASP A 121 -17.67 16.78 -1.61
CA ASP A 121 -17.19 18.05 -1.03
C ASP A 121 -16.38 17.85 0.26
N GLU A 122 -16.37 16.67 0.82
CA GLU A 122 -15.47 16.35 1.93
C GLU A 122 -14.00 16.40 1.47
N VAL A 123 -13.11 16.82 2.36
CA VAL A 123 -11.66 16.79 2.12
C VAL A 123 -11.18 15.37 2.35
N ASN A 124 -10.82 14.65 1.28
CA ASN A 124 -10.34 13.27 1.37
C ASN A 124 -9.53 12.86 0.13
N ALA A 125 -8.59 11.93 0.33
CA ALA A 125 -7.89 11.20 -0.72
C ALA A 125 -7.71 9.74 -0.28
N LEU A 126 -7.65 8.81 -1.23
CA LEU A 126 -7.71 7.37 -0.94
C LEU A 126 -6.77 6.63 -1.90
N ALA A 127 -5.68 6.07 -1.37
CA ALA A 127 -4.72 5.27 -2.12
C ALA A 127 -5.05 3.77 -2.02
N CYS A 128 -5.72 3.22 -3.04
CA CYS A 128 -5.96 1.79 -3.12
C CYS A 128 -4.67 1.03 -3.42
N PRO A 129 -4.50 -0.21 -2.91
CA PRO A 129 -3.40 -1.07 -3.29
C PRO A 129 -3.26 -1.18 -4.82
N GLY A 130 -2.03 -1.32 -5.31
CA GLY A 130 -1.77 -1.49 -6.75
C GLY A 130 -1.87 -0.23 -7.60
N GLY A 131 -2.14 0.98 -7.00
CA GLY A 131 -1.93 2.26 -7.68
C GLY A 131 -3.18 2.98 -8.16
N ILE A 132 -4.39 2.58 -7.76
CA ILE A 132 -5.61 3.36 -8.02
C ILE A 132 -5.78 4.38 -6.91
N ILE A 133 -5.75 5.68 -7.26
CA ILE A 133 -5.79 6.79 -6.31
C ILE A 133 -7.01 7.67 -6.61
N PHE A 134 -7.83 7.87 -5.61
CA PHE A 134 -8.97 8.78 -5.66
C PHE A 134 -8.69 10.03 -4.86
N ILE A 135 -9.07 11.21 -5.42
CA ILE A 135 -8.99 12.49 -4.73
C ILE A 135 -10.37 13.13 -4.78
N SER A 136 -10.90 13.55 -3.64
CA SER A 136 -12.18 14.24 -3.61
C SER A 136 -12.09 15.65 -4.23
N ARG A 137 -13.19 16.12 -4.79
CA ARG A 137 -13.32 17.50 -5.24
C ARG A 137 -13.06 18.49 -4.09
N GLY A 138 -13.52 18.16 -2.87
CA GLY A 138 -13.26 18.96 -1.68
C GLY A 138 -11.78 19.09 -1.33
N MET A 139 -10.99 18.02 -1.49
CA MET A 139 -9.54 18.05 -1.31
C MET A 139 -8.87 18.94 -2.35
N LEU A 140 -9.23 18.78 -3.62
CA LEU A 140 -8.67 19.58 -4.71
C LEU A 140 -8.98 21.06 -4.54
N LYS A 141 -10.19 21.44 -4.14
CA LYS A 141 -10.57 22.85 -3.89
C LYS A 141 -9.68 23.56 -2.86
N LYS A 142 -8.92 22.82 -2.05
CA LYS A 142 -7.99 23.40 -1.09
C LYS A 142 -6.64 23.74 -1.71
N ALA A 143 -6.29 23.15 -2.84
CA ALA A 143 -5.04 23.43 -3.53
C ALA A 143 -5.11 24.80 -4.24
N GLN A 144 -4.06 25.60 -4.07
CA GLN A 144 -3.96 26.94 -4.63
C GLN A 144 -3.04 27.01 -5.86
N ASN A 145 -2.25 25.97 -6.08
CA ASN A 145 -1.30 25.86 -7.19
C ASN A 145 -1.01 24.40 -7.50
N GLU A 146 -0.26 24.16 -8.59
CA GLU A 146 0.11 22.79 -8.98
C GLU A 146 1.08 22.13 -7.99
N GLU A 147 1.90 22.88 -7.28
CA GLU A 147 2.82 22.35 -6.29
C GLU A 147 2.06 21.69 -5.14
N GLU A 148 0.94 22.27 -4.70
CA GLU A 148 0.05 21.67 -3.69
C GLU A 148 -0.70 20.44 -4.22
N VAL A 149 -1.13 20.48 -5.48
CA VAL A 149 -1.70 19.27 -6.14
C VAL A 149 -0.67 18.16 -6.19
N ALA A 150 0.57 18.47 -6.55
CA ALA A 150 1.67 17.51 -6.58
C ALA A 150 1.96 16.95 -5.18
N ALA A 151 1.87 17.78 -4.13
CA ALA A 151 2.05 17.34 -2.74
C ALA A 151 1.00 16.30 -2.33
N ILE A 152 -0.29 16.53 -2.64
CA ILE A 152 -1.36 15.57 -2.39
C ILE A 152 -1.08 14.24 -3.11
N LEU A 153 -0.79 14.32 -4.41
CA LEU A 153 -0.55 13.14 -5.23
C LEU A 153 0.69 12.37 -4.77
N ALA A 154 1.77 13.06 -4.41
CA ALA A 154 3.01 12.45 -3.93
C ALA A 154 2.79 11.70 -2.60
N HIS A 155 1.97 12.24 -1.70
CA HIS A 155 1.60 11.60 -0.44
C HIS A 155 0.82 10.31 -0.70
N GLU A 156 -0.19 10.32 -1.56
CA GLU A 156 -0.96 9.12 -1.91
C GLU A 156 -0.10 8.06 -2.64
N ILE A 157 0.80 8.49 -3.53
CA ILE A 157 1.78 7.60 -4.18
C ILE A 157 2.71 6.97 -3.13
N ALA A 158 3.07 7.69 -2.08
CA ALA A 158 3.89 7.13 -1.01
C ALA A 158 3.17 6.00 -0.27
N HIS A 159 1.88 6.12 0.05
CA HIS A 159 1.08 5.04 0.63
C HIS A 159 1.03 3.79 -0.27
N VAL A 160 0.87 3.97 -1.59
CA VAL A 160 0.96 2.86 -2.55
C VAL A 160 2.35 2.24 -2.55
N SER A 161 3.40 3.06 -2.55
CA SER A 161 4.79 2.61 -2.58
C SER A 161 5.19 1.82 -1.34
N HIS A 162 4.68 2.21 -0.17
CA HIS A 162 4.90 1.55 1.12
C HIS A 162 3.97 0.35 1.32
N LYS A 163 2.96 0.16 0.47
CA LYS A 163 1.91 -0.86 0.61
C LYS A 163 1.09 -0.72 1.90
N ASP A 164 0.90 0.51 2.39
CA ASP A 164 0.27 0.79 3.69
C ASP A 164 -1.15 0.21 3.78
N GLY A 165 -1.93 0.30 2.70
CA GLY A 165 -3.28 -0.27 2.63
C GLY A 165 -3.31 -1.80 2.82
N LEU A 166 -2.26 -2.51 2.41
CA LEU A 166 -2.19 -3.97 2.58
C LEU A 166 -1.93 -4.39 4.03
N GLY A 167 -1.31 -3.52 4.82
CA GLY A 167 -1.08 -3.77 6.25
C GLY A 167 -2.37 -3.98 7.05
N ALA A 168 -3.51 -3.53 6.53
CA ALA A 168 -4.82 -3.74 7.14
C ALA A 168 -5.34 -5.18 7.00
N ILE A 169 -4.85 -5.94 6.02
CA ILE A 169 -5.31 -7.32 5.79
C ILE A 169 -4.74 -8.22 6.88
N GLN A 170 -5.61 -8.93 7.59
CA GLN A 170 -5.17 -9.92 8.55
C GLN A 170 -4.40 -11.04 7.85
N SER A 171 -3.14 -11.25 8.23
CA SER A 171 -2.25 -12.25 7.62
C SER A 171 -2.85 -13.66 7.61
N ALA A 172 -3.59 -14.04 8.65
CA ALA A 172 -4.26 -15.35 8.69
C ALA A 172 -5.33 -15.51 7.59
N ARG A 173 -6.13 -14.46 7.34
CA ARG A 173 -7.14 -14.47 6.27
C ARG A 173 -6.51 -14.56 4.89
N TRP A 174 -5.45 -13.80 4.65
CA TRP A 174 -4.71 -13.86 3.40
C TRP A 174 -4.05 -15.23 3.19
N ALA A 175 -3.49 -15.83 4.25
CA ALA A 175 -2.95 -17.18 4.23
C ALA A 175 -3.98 -18.22 3.77
N GLU A 176 -5.22 -18.13 4.23
CA GLU A 176 -6.30 -19.02 3.79
C GLU A 176 -6.66 -18.82 2.31
N VAL A 177 -6.69 -17.57 1.81
CA VAL A 177 -6.91 -17.26 0.38
C VAL A 177 -5.82 -17.89 -0.47
N VAL A 178 -4.56 -17.68 -0.13
CA VAL A 178 -3.41 -18.22 -0.89
C VAL A 178 -3.38 -19.75 -0.86
N THR A 179 -3.68 -20.34 0.31
CA THR A 179 -3.74 -21.80 0.45
C THR A 179 -4.84 -22.39 -0.44
N ALA A 180 -6.03 -21.79 -0.43
CA ALA A 180 -7.15 -22.26 -1.26
C ALA A 180 -6.84 -22.14 -2.76
N LEU A 181 -6.21 -21.04 -3.20
CA LEU A 181 -5.84 -20.82 -4.60
C LEU A 181 -4.64 -21.69 -5.05
N GLY A 182 -3.73 -22.02 -4.13
CA GLY A 182 -2.48 -22.74 -4.44
C GLY A 182 -2.58 -24.26 -4.49
N THR A 183 -3.74 -24.82 -4.17
CA THR A 183 -3.93 -26.29 -4.16
C THR A 183 -4.41 -26.80 -5.53
N GLU A 184 -4.05 -28.02 -5.92
CA GLU A 184 -4.69 -28.72 -7.06
C GLU A 184 -6.22 -28.82 -6.90
N ALA A 185 -6.69 -28.76 -5.66
CA ALA A 185 -8.10 -28.66 -5.32
C ALA A 185 -8.76 -27.36 -5.90
N ALA A 186 -8.00 -26.29 -6.15
CA ALA A 186 -8.53 -25.08 -6.79
C ALA A 186 -9.12 -25.36 -8.19
N ARG A 187 -8.66 -26.39 -8.85
CA ARG A 187 -9.21 -26.86 -10.14
C ARG A 187 -10.48 -27.70 -9.99
N LYS A 188 -10.84 -28.12 -8.78
CA LYS A 188 -11.98 -28.98 -8.47
C LYS A 188 -12.80 -28.45 -7.29
N LEU A 189 -12.79 -27.12 -7.08
CA LEU A 189 -13.57 -26.48 -6.00
C LEU A 189 -15.05 -26.82 -6.15
N SER A 190 -15.65 -27.34 -5.10
CA SER A 190 -17.10 -27.43 -4.98
C SER A 190 -17.70 -26.02 -4.85
N GLY A 191 -19.00 -25.89 -5.08
CA GLY A 191 -19.68 -24.61 -4.87
C GLY A 191 -19.49 -24.04 -3.46
N ALA A 192 -19.39 -24.89 -2.43
CA ALA A 192 -19.13 -24.48 -1.04
C ALA A 192 -17.71 -23.95 -0.82
N ASP A 193 -16.70 -24.61 -1.42
CA ASP A 193 -15.31 -24.16 -1.33
C ASP A 193 -15.10 -22.83 -2.06
N LEU A 194 -15.73 -22.65 -3.23
CA LEU A 194 -15.72 -21.39 -3.97
C LEU A 194 -16.37 -20.27 -3.16
N ALA A 195 -17.52 -20.52 -2.52
CA ALA A 195 -18.19 -19.55 -1.67
C ALA A 195 -17.31 -19.13 -0.48
N LYS A 196 -16.61 -20.07 0.16
CA LYS A 196 -15.66 -19.77 1.24
C LYS A 196 -14.51 -18.90 0.73
N LEU A 197 -13.93 -19.21 -0.42
CA LEU A 197 -12.84 -18.42 -1.02
C LEU A 197 -13.28 -16.99 -1.33
N VAL A 198 -14.45 -16.82 -1.93
CA VAL A 198 -15.07 -15.50 -2.21
C VAL A 198 -15.22 -14.71 -0.92
N SER A 199 -15.78 -15.33 0.14
CA SER A 199 -15.98 -14.68 1.44
C SER A 199 -14.64 -14.23 2.09
N LEU A 200 -13.59 -15.02 1.99
CA LEU A 200 -12.26 -14.66 2.49
C LEU A 200 -11.67 -13.49 1.71
N PHE A 201 -11.82 -13.48 0.39
CA PHE A 201 -11.37 -12.39 -0.46
C PHE A 201 -12.14 -11.10 -0.16
N GLU A 202 -13.48 -11.17 -0.10
CA GLU A 202 -14.34 -10.04 0.29
C GLU A 202 -13.98 -9.49 1.67
N GLY A 203 -13.69 -10.37 2.64
CA GLY A 203 -13.21 -9.97 3.95
C GLY A 203 -11.89 -9.18 3.88
N SER A 204 -10.94 -9.60 3.05
CA SER A 204 -9.67 -8.89 2.84
C SER A 204 -9.88 -7.51 2.19
N VAL A 205 -10.77 -7.44 1.20
CA VAL A 205 -11.17 -6.17 0.55
C VAL A 205 -11.79 -5.21 1.56
N ASN A 206 -12.70 -5.72 2.42
CA ASN A 206 -13.37 -4.93 3.43
C ASN A 206 -12.41 -4.41 4.51
N ASP A 207 -11.39 -5.19 4.90
CA ASP A 207 -10.36 -4.73 5.85
C ASP A 207 -9.61 -3.50 5.29
N VAL A 208 -9.22 -3.54 4.01
CA VAL A 208 -8.56 -2.41 3.34
C VAL A 208 -9.52 -1.23 3.19
N ALA A 209 -10.73 -1.47 2.67
CA ALA A 209 -11.72 -0.41 2.47
C ALA A 209 -12.06 0.29 3.80
N LYS A 210 -12.21 -0.47 4.88
CA LYS A 210 -12.43 0.09 6.22
C LYS A 210 -11.25 0.94 6.70
N THR A 211 -10.02 0.53 6.41
CA THR A 211 -8.85 1.34 6.75
C THR A 211 -8.85 2.65 5.98
N LEU A 212 -9.06 2.62 4.67
CA LEU A 212 -9.07 3.82 3.84
C LEU A 212 -10.21 4.79 4.19
N LEU A 213 -11.40 4.26 4.49
CA LEU A 213 -12.61 5.09 4.68
C LEU A 213 -12.89 5.48 6.14
N VAL A 214 -12.36 4.73 7.11
CA VAL A 214 -12.78 4.86 8.51
C VAL A 214 -11.61 4.91 9.50
N ASN A 215 -10.73 3.89 9.49
CA ASN A 215 -9.71 3.73 10.53
C ASN A 215 -8.52 4.67 10.36
N GLY A 216 -8.14 4.94 9.08
CA GLY A 216 -6.93 5.68 8.74
C GLY A 216 -5.63 4.88 8.93
N TYR A 217 -4.54 5.56 8.69
CA TYR A 217 -3.18 5.04 8.84
C TYR A 217 -2.59 5.39 10.22
N SER A 218 -1.52 4.72 10.61
CA SER A 218 -0.80 5.07 11.83
C SER A 218 -0.01 6.37 11.64
N ARG A 219 0.34 7.05 12.74
CA ARG A 219 1.15 8.27 12.68
C ARG A 219 2.53 8.04 12.04
N GLU A 220 3.08 6.84 12.24
CA GLU A 220 4.36 6.41 11.67
C GLU A 220 4.24 6.26 10.14
N GLN A 221 3.17 5.63 9.65
CA GLN A 221 2.90 5.52 8.21
C GLN A 221 2.71 6.90 7.58
N GLU A 222 1.94 7.77 8.21
CA GLU A 222 1.73 9.14 7.75
C GLU A 222 3.04 9.94 7.66
N SER A 223 3.87 9.87 8.70
CA SER A 223 5.18 10.52 8.71
C SER A 223 6.09 9.97 7.62
N ALA A 224 6.13 8.66 7.42
CA ALA A 224 6.91 8.03 6.38
C ALA A 224 6.41 8.41 4.97
N ALA A 225 5.10 8.51 4.79
CA ALA A 225 4.49 8.94 3.52
C ALA A 225 4.86 10.40 3.19
N ASP A 226 4.80 11.31 4.16
CA ASP A 226 5.21 12.70 3.98
C ASP A 226 6.70 12.83 3.60
N LEU A 227 7.58 12.14 4.32
CA LEU A 227 9.02 12.16 4.03
C LEU A 227 9.35 11.63 2.64
N SER A 228 8.63 10.58 2.21
CA SER A 228 8.75 10.04 0.87
C SER A 228 8.19 11.01 -0.18
N ALA A 229 7.03 11.62 0.08
CA ALA A 229 6.41 12.61 -0.81
C ALA A 229 7.33 13.80 -1.07
N LEU A 230 7.95 14.35 -0.01
CA LEU A 230 8.95 15.43 -0.13
C LEU A 230 10.11 15.05 -1.07
N SER A 231 10.60 13.80 -0.94
CA SER A 231 11.68 13.28 -1.77
C SER A 231 11.22 13.10 -3.22
N TYR A 232 10.01 12.60 -3.47
CA TYR A 232 9.47 12.41 -4.82
C TYR A 232 9.27 13.76 -5.52
N MET A 233 8.70 14.74 -4.81
CA MET A 233 8.54 16.10 -5.32
C MET A 233 9.87 16.73 -5.72
N ASN A 234 10.84 16.70 -4.81
CA ASN A 234 12.16 17.30 -5.06
C ASN A 234 12.88 16.68 -6.27
N ARG A 235 12.81 15.35 -6.45
CA ARG A 235 13.49 14.65 -7.57
C ARG A 235 13.09 15.15 -8.95
N ILE A 236 11.86 15.61 -9.11
CA ILE A 236 11.33 16.13 -10.39
C ILE A 236 11.09 17.64 -10.35
N GLY A 237 11.70 18.32 -9.35
CA GLY A 237 11.75 19.76 -9.25
C GLY A 237 10.46 20.43 -8.79
N TYR A 238 9.51 19.72 -8.18
CA TYR A 238 8.41 20.33 -7.41
C TYR A 238 8.96 20.91 -6.10
N ASP A 239 8.32 21.97 -5.62
CA ASP A 239 8.68 22.61 -4.36
C ASP A 239 8.22 21.77 -3.16
N PRO A 240 9.14 21.17 -2.37
CA PRO A 240 8.76 20.42 -1.18
C PRO A 240 8.05 21.28 -0.11
N ASN A 241 8.26 22.61 -0.09
CA ASN A 241 7.56 23.50 0.85
C ASN A 241 6.04 23.43 0.65
N ALA A 242 5.55 23.17 -0.56
CA ALA A 242 4.12 23.06 -0.83
C ALA A 242 3.43 21.98 -0.01
N LEU A 243 4.11 20.86 0.34
CA LEU A 243 3.57 19.88 1.27
C LEU A 243 3.42 20.46 2.67
N ALA A 244 4.43 21.18 3.16
CA ALA A 244 4.38 21.81 4.47
C ALA A 244 3.27 22.89 4.53
N ASP A 245 3.16 23.70 3.50
CA ASP A 245 2.11 24.74 3.39
C ASP A 245 0.71 24.12 3.35
N TYR A 246 0.56 23.02 2.61
CA TYR A 246 -0.71 22.29 2.53
C TYR A 246 -1.08 21.64 3.87
N LEU A 247 -0.12 20.99 4.54
CA LEU A 247 -0.32 20.43 5.90
C LEU A 247 -0.64 21.52 6.93
N GLU A 248 -0.02 22.71 6.83
CA GLU A 248 -0.32 23.84 7.73
C GLU A 248 -1.75 24.31 7.54
N LYS A 249 -2.22 24.42 6.30
CA LYS A 249 -3.59 24.77 5.95
C LYS A 249 -4.58 23.77 6.55
N LEU A 250 -4.35 22.47 6.37
CA LEU A 250 -5.17 21.43 6.94
C LEU A 250 -5.14 21.42 8.46
N ALA A 251 -3.99 21.63 9.09
CA ALA A 251 -3.87 21.74 10.55
C ALA A 251 -4.69 22.89 11.13
N ARG A 252 -4.79 24.01 10.43
CA ARG A 252 -5.65 25.14 10.82
C ARG A 252 -7.13 24.77 10.77
N GLU A 253 -7.56 24.07 9.72
CA GLU A 253 -8.94 23.60 9.59
C GLU A 253 -9.31 22.57 10.67
N GLN A 254 -8.41 21.64 10.97
CA GLN A 254 -8.60 20.66 12.05
C GLN A 254 -8.80 21.37 13.41
N ARG A 255 -8.00 22.39 13.71
CA ARG A 255 -8.16 23.21 14.92
C ARG A 255 -9.49 23.97 14.95
N ALA A 256 -10.02 24.33 13.79
CA ALA A 256 -11.34 24.96 13.67
C ALA A 256 -12.52 23.98 13.76
N GLY A 257 -12.27 22.69 14.04
CA GLY A 257 -13.28 21.67 14.30
C GLY A 257 -13.56 20.69 13.15
N ALA A 258 -12.79 20.71 12.07
CA ALA A 258 -12.90 19.74 11.00
C ALA A 258 -12.23 18.42 11.42
N ASN A 259 -13.03 17.41 11.78
CA ASN A 259 -12.53 16.11 12.29
C ASN A 259 -13.02 14.90 11.49
N LYS A 260 -13.60 15.12 10.31
CA LYS A 260 -14.11 14.05 9.43
C LYS A 260 -13.31 13.96 8.14
N GLY A 261 -13.47 12.88 7.40
CA GLY A 261 -12.76 12.63 6.16
C GLY A 261 -11.27 12.49 6.38
N PHE A 262 -10.45 13.22 5.65
CA PHE A 262 -8.99 13.18 5.66
C PHE A 262 -8.39 13.28 7.08
N PHE A 263 -8.95 14.10 7.95
CA PHE A 263 -8.43 14.26 9.32
C PHE A 263 -8.62 13.01 10.20
N GLY A 264 -9.61 12.19 9.88
CA GLY A 264 -9.84 10.91 10.56
C GLY A 264 -8.93 9.80 10.04
N THR A 265 -8.68 9.80 8.73
CA THR A 265 -7.88 8.76 8.06
C THR A 265 -6.39 9.08 8.00
N HIS A 266 -6.00 10.37 8.14
CA HIS A 266 -4.61 10.85 8.12
C HIS A 266 -4.28 11.67 9.39
N PRO A 267 -4.03 11.00 10.52
CA PRO A 267 -3.81 11.68 11.80
C PRO A 267 -2.44 12.38 11.91
N GLY A 268 -2.28 13.16 12.98
CA GLY A 268 -0.97 13.68 13.38
C GLY A 268 -0.53 14.96 12.67
N MET A 269 -1.45 15.79 12.16
CA MET A 269 -1.15 16.99 11.35
C MET A 269 -0.03 17.89 11.90
N GLN A 270 0.04 18.12 13.22
CA GLN A 270 1.07 18.97 13.83
C GLN A 270 2.45 18.31 13.80
N ASP A 271 2.53 17.04 14.15
CA ASP A 271 3.80 16.27 14.14
C ASP A 271 4.31 16.14 12.70
N ARG A 272 3.42 15.83 11.75
CA ARG A 272 3.70 15.74 10.32
C ARG A 272 4.26 17.04 9.77
N LEU A 273 3.61 18.17 10.06
CA LEU A 273 4.08 19.52 9.67
C LEU A 273 5.47 19.81 10.24
N SER A 274 5.71 19.50 11.51
CA SER A 274 7.01 19.69 12.16
C SER A 274 8.10 18.86 11.50
N ASN A 275 7.82 17.57 11.24
CA ASN A 275 8.76 16.65 10.59
C ASN A 275 9.07 17.08 9.15
N ALA A 276 8.06 17.50 8.38
CA ALA A 276 8.24 17.98 7.02
C ALA A 276 9.14 19.23 6.98
N LYS A 277 8.87 20.24 7.83
CA LYS A 277 9.68 21.46 7.93
C LYS A 277 11.13 21.14 8.35
N SER A 278 11.33 20.21 9.28
CA SER A 278 12.64 19.80 9.75
C SER A 278 13.46 19.14 8.64
N LEU A 279 12.85 18.24 7.86
CA LEU A 279 13.53 17.57 6.74
C LEU A 279 13.87 18.56 5.62
N ILE A 280 12.96 19.46 5.27
CA ILE A 280 13.21 20.49 4.25
C ILE A 280 14.41 21.36 4.64
N ALA A 281 14.46 21.79 5.91
CA ALA A 281 15.57 22.59 6.42
C ALA A 281 16.91 21.81 6.45
N GLU A 282 16.88 20.54 6.87
CA GLU A 282 18.05 19.66 6.87
C GLU A 282 18.63 19.48 5.47
N LYS A 283 17.77 19.15 4.50
CA LYS A 283 18.17 18.86 3.12
C LYS A 283 18.52 20.10 2.31
N LYS A 284 18.14 21.29 2.77
CA LYS A 284 18.36 22.59 2.09
C LYS A 284 17.88 22.57 0.64
N TRP A 285 16.77 21.92 0.39
CA TRP A 285 16.16 21.89 -0.93
C TRP A 285 15.73 23.29 -1.36
N THR A 286 16.16 23.69 -2.56
CA THR A 286 15.77 24.97 -3.16
C THR A 286 14.76 24.70 -4.26
N PRO A 287 13.56 25.31 -4.17
CA PRO A 287 12.55 25.12 -5.21
C PRO A 287 13.03 25.73 -6.53
N ALA A 288 12.85 25.01 -7.61
CA ALA A 288 12.99 25.56 -8.95
C ALA A 288 11.64 26.22 -9.32
N GLY A 289 11.62 27.51 -9.47
CA GLY A 289 10.42 28.21 -9.94
C GLY A 289 10.04 27.79 -11.37
N HIS A 290 8.84 27.27 -11.57
CA HIS A 290 8.34 26.83 -12.86
C HIS A 290 7.03 27.57 -13.22
N PRO A 291 7.09 28.77 -13.84
CA PRO A 291 5.90 29.56 -14.18
C PRO A 291 4.87 28.82 -15.04
N GLU A 292 5.32 27.86 -15.85
CA GLU A 292 4.45 27.02 -16.67
C GLU A 292 3.52 26.11 -15.86
N ARG A 293 3.89 25.70 -14.64
CA ARG A 293 3.05 24.93 -13.74
C ARG A 293 1.84 25.73 -13.28
N ASN A 294 2.05 26.99 -12.93
CA ASN A 294 0.97 27.89 -12.56
C ASN A 294 0.00 28.11 -13.74
N ARG A 295 0.51 28.30 -14.96
CA ARG A 295 -0.33 28.42 -16.17
C ARG A 295 -1.14 27.16 -16.41
N ARG A 296 -0.51 25.99 -16.29
CA ARG A 296 -1.17 24.68 -16.45
C ARG A 296 -2.25 24.48 -15.38
N PHE A 297 -1.96 24.78 -14.12
CA PHE A 297 -2.93 24.75 -13.03
C PHE A 297 -4.16 25.61 -13.36
N GLN A 298 -3.97 26.90 -13.70
CA GLN A 298 -5.07 27.81 -14.05
C GLN A 298 -5.88 27.33 -15.26
N GLN A 299 -5.22 26.69 -16.24
CA GLN A 299 -5.89 26.21 -17.46
C GLN A 299 -6.77 24.99 -17.22
N PHE A 300 -6.34 24.07 -16.37
CA PHE A 300 -6.97 22.76 -16.23
C PHE A 300 -7.70 22.55 -14.91
N PHE A 301 -7.46 23.42 -13.93
CA PHE A 301 -8.03 23.30 -12.60
C PHE A 301 -9.33 24.13 -12.48
N PRO A 302 -10.50 23.46 -12.41
CA PRO A 302 -11.79 24.15 -12.52
C PRO A 302 -12.24 24.82 -11.21
N PHE A 303 -11.44 24.77 -10.16
CA PHE A 303 -11.78 25.24 -8.82
C PHE A 303 -10.99 26.49 -8.41
N SER A 304 -10.11 26.97 -9.28
CA SER A 304 -9.30 28.18 -9.07
C SER A 304 -10.10 29.48 -9.28
#